data_edb413e93d4f0249e74156718e6ce192
#
_entry.id   edb413e93d4f0249e74156718e6ce192
#
_cell.length_a   1.000
_cell.length_b   1.000
_cell.length_c   1.000
_cell.angle_alpha   90.00
_cell.angle_beta   90.00
_cell.angle_gamma   90.00
#
_symmetry.space_group_name_H-M   'P 1'
#
loop_
_entity.id
_entity.type
_entity.pdbx_description
1 polymer ?
#
loop_
_entity_poly.entity_id
_entity_poly.type
_entity_poly.pdbx_seq_one_letter_code
_entity_poly.pdbx_strand_id
1 'polypeptide(L)'
;MTQIIDGKLISSQIKDEVKERVAALKAKGREVTLAVVLVGEDPASQVYVNNKKKACEYCGINSKSFELPESTSEAELLKLIDELNNDAAIDGILVQLPLPKGIDEDKVIMAIDPAKDVDGFHISNVGSLCVGRKGLVSCTPAGIIELLKRYNIIIEGKECVVIGRSNIVGKPMALLLLRENGTVTVCHSRTKDLKDVTKRADILVVAIGKPKFIDGSYVKDGAVVIDVGIHRNEEGKLCGDVDFDSVKDKTSAITPVPGGVGPMTIAMLMNNCVAAVENKTK
;
A
#
# COMPACT_ATOMS: atom_id res chain seq x y z
N MET A 1 17.78 5.53 -22.25
CA MET A 1 17.71 4.28 -21.42
C MET A 1 16.64 4.47 -20.37
N THR A 2 15.78 3.50 -20.20
CA THR A 2 14.70 3.52 -19.21
C THR A 2 15.26 3.39 -17.80
N GLN A 3 14.82 4.23 -16.88
CA GLN A 3 15.18 4.16 -15.47
C GLN A 3 14.35 3.08 -14.76
N ILE A 4 15.00 2.13 -14.11
CA ILE A 4 14.30 1.15 -13.28
C ILE A 4 14.08 1.73 -11.89
N ILE A 5 12.81 1.77 -11.47
CA ILE A 5 12.42 2.26 -10.15
C ILE A 5 12.55 1.12 -9.13
N ASP A 6 13.68 1.06 -8.43
CA ASP A 6 13.98 0.01 -7.45
C ASP A 6 13.28 0.29 -6.10
N GLY A 7 12.14 -0.37 -5.92
CA GLY A 7 11.37 -0.27 -4.67
C GLY A 7 12.01 -0.99 -3.49
N LYS A 8 12.89 -1.98 -3.73
CA LYS A 8 13.63 -2.63 -2.63
C LYS A 8 14.61 -1.65 -2.00
N LEU A 9 15.34 -0.90 -2.83
CA LEU A 9 16.27 0.12 -2.37
C LEU A 9 15.53 1.19 -1.55
N ILE A 10 14.48 1.77 -2.11
CA ILE A 10 13.70 2.82 -1.43
C ILE A 10 13.03 2.31 -0.15
N SER A 11 12.47 1.11 -0.19
CA SER A 11 11.89 0.45 1.00
C SER A 11 12.91 0.29 2.12
N SER A 12 14.17 -0.03 1.79
CA SER A 12 15.24 -0.12 2.80
C SER A 12 15.53 1.24 3.42
N GLN A 13 15.69 2.28 2.61
CA GLN A 13 15.92 3.65 3.09
C GLN A 13 14.81 4.14 4.02
N ILE A 14 13.52 3.92 3.64
CA ILE A 14 12.39 4.30 4.49
C ILE A 14 12.40 3.53 5.81
N LYS A 15 12.73 2.24 5.80
CA LYS A 15 12.83 1.46 7.04
C LYS A 15 13.98 1.93 7.95
N ASP A 16 15.09 2.38 7.38
CA ASP A 16 16.19 2.99 8.14
C ASP A 16 15.73 4.30 8.82
N GLU A 17 15.06 5.19 8.07
CA GLU A 17 14.46 6.42 8.61
C GLU A 17 13.42 6.13 9.70
N VAL A 18 12.58 5.12 9.52
CA VAL A 18 11.61 4.67 10.52
C VAL A 18 12.33 4.17 11.78
N LYS A 19 13.39 3.38 11.62
CA LYS A 19 14.20 2.86 12.74
C LYS A 19 14.79 4.00 13.58
N GLU A 20 15.30 5.04 12.95
CA GLU A 20 15.81 6.23 13.67
C GLU A 20 14.69 6.93 14.45
N ARG A 21 13.50 7.10 13.86
CA ARG A 21 12.34 7.70 14.53
C ARG A 21 11.85 6.85 15.70
N VAL A 22 11.81 5.52 15.56
CA VAL A 22 11.47 4.59 16.65
C VAL A 22 12.48 4.71 17.79
N ALA A 23 13.77 4.76 17.49
CA ALA A 23 14.81 4.94 18.50
C ALA A 23 14.65 6.27 19.25
N ALA A 24 14.32 7.35 18.55
CA ALA A 24 14.06 8.66 19.15
C ALA A 24 12.81 8.67 20.06
N LEU A 25 11.76 7.94 19.70
CA LEU A 25 10.56 7.75 20.54
C LEU A 25 10.91 6.94 21.79
N LYS A 26 11.66 5.85 21.64
CA LYS A 26 12.11 4.99 22.74
C LYS A 26 12.99 5.72 23.74
N ALA A 27 13.87 6.60 23.28
CA ALA A 27 14.68 7.47 24.16
C ALA A 27 13.83 8.43 25.01
N LYS A 28 12.58 8.71 24.59
CA LYS A 28 11.58 9.50 25.34
C LYS A 28 10.63 8.62 26.18
N GLY A 29 10.95 7.33 26.34
CA GLY A 29 10.13 6.39 27.10
C GLY A 29 8.85 5.92 26.35
N ARG A 30 8.76 6.13 25.03
CA ARG A 30 7.60 5.75 24.21
C ARG A 30 7.96 4.62 23.24
N GLU A 31 7.34 3.48 23.39
CA GLU A 31 7.45 2.36 22.44
C GLU A 31 6.39 2.47 21.35
N VAL A 32 6.64 1.82 20.22
CA VAL A 32 5.69 1.68 19.11
C VAL A 32 5.30 0.22 19.03
N THR A 33 4.01 -0.09 19.07
CA THR A 33 3.49 -1.47 19.06
C THR A 33 2.43 -1.66 18.00
N LEU A 34 2.63 -2.66 17.12
CA LEU A 34 1.70 -3.10 16.08
C LEU A 34 1.05 -4.42 16.50
N ALA A 35 -0.28 -4.45 16.55
CA ALA A 35 -1.07 -5.68 16.60
C ALA A 35 -1.33 -6.17 15.18
N VAL A 36 -0.96 -7.42 14.88
CA VAL A 36 -1.22 -8.09 13.60
C VAL A 36 -2.17 -9.24 13.84
N VAL A 37 -3.35 -9.16 13.25
CA VAL A 37 -4.39 -10.18 13.35
C VAL A 37 -4.44 -10.97 12.04
N LEU A 38 -4.34 -12.29 12.13
CA LEU A 38 -4.49 -13.23 11.03
C LEU A 38 -5.61 -14.21 11.37
N VAL A 39 -6.57 -14.39 10.47
CA VAL A 39 -7.65 -15.38 10.62
C VAL A 39 -7.50 -16.44 9.54
N GLY A 40 -7.39 -17.69 9.95
CA GLY A 40 -7.18 -18.83 9.06
C GLY A 40 -5.71 -19.09 8.72
N GLU A 41 -5.48 -20.05 7.82
CA GLU A 41 -4.15 -20.58 7.51
C GLU A 41 -3.73 -20.37 6.05
N ASP A 42 -4.26 -19.34 5.37
CA ASP A 42 -3.88 -19.05 3.99
C ASP A 42 -2.35 -18.84 3.87
N PRO A 43 -1.64 -19.66 3.06
CA PRO A 43 -0.18 -19.61 2.98
C PRO A 43 0.36 -18.27 2.48
N ALA A 44 -0.37 -17.59 1.59
CA ALA A 44 0.04 -16.29 1.09
C ALA A 44 -0.04 -15.23 2.21
N SER A 45 -1.12 -15.22 2.98
CA SER A 45 -1.32 -14.35 4.14
C SER A 45 -0.24 -14.57 5.20
N GLN A 46 0.14 -15.83 5.49
CA GLN A 46 1.22 -16.16 6.42
C GLN A 46 2.57 -15.58 5.98
N VAL A 47 2.90 -15.67 4.68
CA VAL A 47 4.13 -15.06 4.15
C VAL A 47 4.12 -13.55 4.33
N TYR A 48 2.99 -12.88 4.06
CA TYR A 48 2.87 -11.43 4.27
C TYR A 48 3.01 -11.04 5.74
N VAL A 49 2.35 -11.75 6.65
CA VAL A 49 2.47 -11.52 8.11
C VAL A 49 3.91 -11.71 8.58
N ASN A 50 4.59 -12.77 8.15
CA ASN A 50 5.99 -13.02 8.50
C ASN A 50 6.93 -11.91 7.99
N ASN A 51 6.71 -11.39 6.79
CA ASN A 51 7.48 -10.27 6.27
C ASN A 51 7.24 -8.97 7.06
N LYS A 52 6.00 -8.74 7.52
CA LYS A 52 5.65 -7.61 8.39
C LYS A 52 6.32 -7.74 9.76
N LYS A 53 6.31 -8.94 10.38
CA LYS A 53 7.01 -9.23 11.65
C LYS A 53 8.51 -8.91 11.55
N LYS A 54 9.18 -9.39 10.49
CA LYS A 54 10.60 -9.09 10.24
C LYS A 54 10.87 -7.59 10.05
N ALA A 55 9.96 -6.89 9.38
CA ALA A 55 10.08 -5.44 9.21
C ALA A 55 9.91 -4.68 10.55
N CYS A 56 8.97 -5.11 11.40
CA CYS A 56 8.81 -4.58 12.75
C CYS A 56 10.11 -4.76 13.56
N GLU A 57 10.65 -5.98 13.57
CA GLU A 57 11.91 -6.30 14.28
C GLU A 57 13.06 -5.39 13.78
N TYR A 58 13.22 -5.27 12.44
CA TYR A 58 14.24 -4.41 11.85
C TYR A 58 14.11 -2.94 12.27
N CYS A 59 12.89 -2.42 12.30
CA CYS A 59 12.60 -1.03 12.66
C CYS A 59 12.57 -0.78 14.19
N GLY A 60 12.62 -1.84 15.02
CA GLY A 60 12.49 -1.71 16.48
C GLY A 60 11.05 -1.49 16.96
N ILE A 61 10.05 -1.84 16.14
CA ILE A 61 8.63 -1.81 16.45
C ILE A 61 8.24 -3.12 17.12
N ASN A 62 7.54 -3.07 18.25
CA ASN A 62 7.01 -4.25 18.91
C ASN A 62 5.87 -4.84 18.06
N SER A 63 5.89 -6.14 17.77
CA SER A 63 4.84 -6.82 17.03
C SER A 63 4.14 -7.85 17.92
N LYS A 64 2.83 -7.64 18.17
CA LYS A 64 1.95 -8.62 18.82
C LYS A 64 1.13 -9.32 17.75
N SER A 65 1.24 -10.64 17.66
CA SER A 65 0.49 -11.44 16.67
C SER A 65 -0.67 -12.16 17.32
N PHE A 66 -1.81 -12.11 16.65
CA PHE A 66 -3.04 -12.79 17.01
C PHE A 66 -3.43 -13.70 15.85
N GLU A 67 -3.11 -14.98 15.98
CA GLU A 67 -3.39 -16.01 14.97
C GLU A 67 -4.68 -16.74 15.40
N LEU A 68 -5.76 -16.51 14.67
CA LEU A 68 -7.09 -17.04 14.96
C LEU A 68 -7.41 -18.16 13.97
N PRO A 69 -8.12 -19.22 14.42
CA PRO A 69 -8.52 -20.30 13.53
C PRO A 69 -9.52 -19.80 12.46
N GLU A 70 -9.61 -20.52 11.33
CA GLU A 70 -10.56 -20.21 10.25
C GLU A 70 -12.02 -20.22 10.70
N SER A 71 -12.32 -20.99 11.77
CA SER A 71 -13.65 -21.07 12.37
C SER A 71 -14.04 -19.86 13.22
N THR A 72 -13.14 -18.86 13.36
CA THR A 72 -13.42 -17.65 14.14
C THR A 72 -14.62 -16.90 13.56
N SER A 73 -15.59 -16.60 14.40
CA SER A 73 -16.78 -15.83 14.00
C SER A 73 -16.46 -14.33 13.86
N GLU A 74 -17.28 -13.62 13.07
CA GLU A 74 -17.21 -12.16 12.97
C GLU A 74 -17.30 -11.48 14.34
N ALA A 75 -18.18 -11.98 15.23
CA ALA A 75 -18.37 -11.43 16.57
C ALA A 75 -17.12 -11.58 17.46
N GLU A 76 -16.41 -12.70 17.39
CA GLU A 76 -15.17 -12.93 18.12
C GLU A 76 -14.05 -12.02 17.60
N LEU A 77 -13.93 -11.86 16.27
CA LEU A 77 -12.94 -10.96 15.67
C LEU A 77 -13.22 -9.50 16.04
N LEU A 78 -14.48 -9.06 15.96
CA LEU A 78 -14.87 -7.70 16.36
C LEU A 78 -14.60 -7.43 17.85
N LYS A 79 -14.81 -8.42 18.72
CA LYS A 79 -14.48 -8.32 20.14
C LYS A 79 -12.99 -8.15 20.36
N LEU A 80 -12.14 -8.93 19.68
CA LEU A 80 -10.70 -8.77 19.74
C LEU A 80 -10.28 -7.36 19.28
N ILE A 81 -10.86 -6.84 18.19
CA ILE A 81 -10.56 -5.50 17.69
C ILE A 81 -10.94 -4.45 18.75
N ASP A 82 -12.09 -4.58 19.42
CA ASP A 82 -12.47 -3.67 20.49
C ASP A 82 -11.47 -3.71 21.67
N GLU A 83 -11.02 -4.89 22.06
CA GLU A 83 -9.97 -5.04 23.09
C GLU A 83 -8.67 -4.35 22.67
N LEU A 84 -8.24 -4.50 21.41
CA LEU A 84 -7.05 -3.85 20.87
C LEU A 84 -7.20 -2.34 20.73
N ASN A 85 -8.39 -1.84 20.40
CA ASN A 85 -8.70 -0.42 20.36
C ASN A 85 -8.53 0.21 21.75
N ASN A 86 -8.95 -0.49 22.81
CA ASN A 86 -8.91 -0.03 24.19
C ASN A 86 -7.56 -0.28 24.89
N ASP A 87 -6.67 -1.09 24.32
CA ASP A 87 -5.32 -1.31 24.84
C ASP A 87 -4.41 -0.10 24.51
N ALA A 88 -4.05 0.67 25.54
CA ALA A 88 -3.16 1.83 25.41
C ALA A 88 -1.73 1.46 24.96
N ALA A 89 -1.33 0.18 25.10
CA ALA A 89 -0.04 -0.31 24.65
C ALA A 89 -0.01 -0.64 23.15
N ILE A 90 -1.15 -0.63 22.46
CA ILE A 90 -1.27 -0.86 21.00
C ILE A 90 -1.40 0.48 20.29
N ASP A 91 -0.52 0.74 19.34
CA ASP A 91 -0.50 1.97 18.55
C ASP A 91 -1.06 1.80 17.15
N GLY A 92 -0.91 0.60 16.59
CA GLY A 92 -1.45 0.24 15.30
C GLY A 92 -2.13 -1.13 15.32
N ILE A 93 -3.19 -1.27 14.55
CA ILE A 93 -3.91 -2.53 14.34
C ILE A 93 -3.92 -2.82 12.85
N LEU A 94 -3.55 -4.04 12.50
CA LEU A 94 -3.60 -4.57 11.16
C LEU A 94 -4.35 -5.90 11.18
N VAL A 95 -5.43 -5.98 10.43
CA VAL A 95 -6.13 -7.24 10.15
C VAL A 95 -5.76 -7.69 8.74
N GLN A 96 -5.09 -8.84 8.64
CA GLN A 96 -4.61 -9.34 7.35
C GLN A 96 -5.79 -9.80 6.48
N LEU A 97 -5.93 -9.16 5.32
CA LEU A 97 -6.90 -9.55 4.28
C LEU A 97 -6.27 -10.55 3.30
N PRO A 98 -7.06 -11.40 2.63
CA PRO A 98 -8.52 -11.53 2.78
C PRO A 98 -8.94 -12.27 4.05
N LEU A 99 -10.16 -12.04 4.50
CA LEU A 99 -10.76 -12.76 5.62
C LEU A 99 -11.50 -14.03 5.14
N PRO A 100 -11.70 -15.04 6.01
CA PRO A 100 -12.52 -16.20 5.70
C PRO A 100 -13.96 -15.82 5.30
N LYS A 101 -14.60 -16.69 4.50
CA LYS A 101 -15.99 -16.50 4.10
C LYS A 101 -16.91 -16.41 5.33
N GLY A 102 -17.80 -15.44 5.33
CA GLY A 102 -18.77 -15.20 6.41
C GLY A 102 -18.38 -14.07 7.36
N ILE A 103 -17.18 -13.51 7.21
CA ILE A 103 -16.76 -12.29 7.91
C ILE A 103 -16.83 -11.13 6.93
N ASP A 104 -17.52 -10.05 7.30
CA ASP A 104 -17.65 -8.84 6.52
C ASP A 104 -16.39 -7.95 6.70
N GLU A 105 -15.53 -7.90 5.68
CA GLU A 105 -14.29 -7.12 5.71
C GLU A 105 -14.54 -5.63 5.98
N ASP A 106 -15.61 -5.05 5.42
CA ASP A 106 -15.94 -3.63 5.63
C ASP A 106 -16.31 -3.36 7.10
N LYS A 107 -17.06 -4.25 7.75
CA LYS A 107 -17.36 -4.12 9.17
C LYS A 107 -16.10 -4.22 10.04
N VAL A 108 -15.21 -5.14 9.70
CA VAL A 108 -13.94 -5.34 10.42
C VAL A 108 -13.07 -4.09 10.30
N ILE A 109 -12.90 -3.54 9.10
CA ILE A 109 -12.14 -2.31 8.86
C ILE A 109 -12.76 -1.13 9.64
N MET A 110 -14.10 -1.01 9.62
CA MET A 110 -14.80 0.08 10.31
C MET A 110 -14.77 -0.05 11.85
N ALA A 111 -14.50 -1.23 12.38
CA ALA A 111 -14.38 -1.44 13.82
C ALA A 111 -13.01 -0.99 14.38
N ILE A 112 -11.98 -0.85 13.55
CA ILE A 112 -10.66 -0.39 13.98
C ILE A 112 -10.72 1.12 14.29
N ASP A 113 -10.14 1.56 15.42
CA ASP A 113 -9.97 2.98 15.70
C ASP A 113 -9.19 3.65 14.55
N PRO A 114 -9.73 4.69 13.89
CA PRO A 114 -9.03 5.41 12.81
C PRO A 114 -7.61 5.86 13.17
N ALA A 115 -7.34 6.15 14.43
CA ALA A 115 -6.01 6.53 14.91
C ALA A 115 -5.04 5.34 14.98
N LYS A 116 -5.55 4.10 14.98
CA LYS A 116 -4.78 2.85 15.00
C LYS A 116 -4.85 2.08 13.67
N ASP A 117 -5.65 2.55 12.69
CA ASP A 117 -5.78 1.95 11.36
C ASP A 117 -4.53 2.22 10.52
N VAL A 118 -3.48 1.44 10.73
CA VAL A 118 -2.18 1.64 10.06
C VAL A 118 -2.16 1.21 8.60
N ASP A 119 -3.17 0.48 8.11
CA ASP A 119 -3.37 0.24 6.68
C ASP A 119 -4.01 1.44 5.96
N GLY A 120 -4.68 2.34 6.70
CA GLY A 120 -5.32 3.55 6.17
C GLY A 120 -6.59 3.29 5.37
N PHE A 121 -7.35 2.24 5.74
CA PHE A 121 -8.57 1.82 5.02
C PHE A 121 -9.86 2.33 5.65
N HIS A 122 -9.83 2.74 6.93
CA HIS A 122 -11.00 3.26 7.63
C HIS A 122 -11.55 4.52 6.93
N ILE A 123 -12.88 4.62 6.83
CA ILE A 123 -13.56 5.72 6.12
C ILE A 123 -13.13 7.11 6.60
N SER A 124 -12.82 7.28 7.90
CA SER A 124 -12.32 8.55 8.46
C SER A 124 -10.95 8.92 7.89
N ASN A 125 -10.06 7.95 7.68
CA ASN A 125 -8.74 8.16 7.08
C ASN A 125 -8.87 8.47 5.58
N VAL A 126 -9.72 7.70 4.87
CA VAL A 126 -10.03 7.96 3.46
C VAL A 126 -10.70 9.32 3.27
N GLY A 127 -11.65 9.68 4.14
CA GLY A 127 -12.29 11.00 4.14
C GLY A 127 -11.28 12.12 4.40
N SER A 128 -10.37 11.95 5.35
CA SER A 128 -9.29 12.90 5.64
C SER A 128 -8.38 13.11 4.43
N LEU A 129 -8.02 12.03 3.73
CA LEU A 129 -7.25 12.12 2.48
C LEU A 129 -8.03 12.90 1.41
N CYS A 130 -9.31 12.61 1.24
CA CYS A 130 -10.18 13.26 0.23
C CYS A 130 -10.29 14.78 0.44
N VAL A 131 -10.38 15.25 1.70
CA VAL A 131 -10.49 16.68 2.02
C VAL A 131 -9.16 17.36 2.36
N GLY A 132 -8.03 16.69 2.11
CA GLY A 132 -6.69 17.24 2.34
C GLY A 132 -6.27 17.38 3.80
N ARG A 133 -6.93 16.66 4.72
CA ARG A 133 -6.58 16.65 6.16
C ARG A 133 -5.53 15.59 6.47
N LYS A 134 -4.92 15.70 7.65
CA LYS A 134 -4.02 14.69 8.18
C LYS A 134 -4.79 13.42 8.55
N GLY A 135 -4.22 12.28 8.27
CA GLY A 135 -4.74 10.95 8.59
C GLY A 135 -3.70 9.91 8.19
N LEU A 136 -3.93 8.66 8.56
CA LEU A 136 -3.12 7.54 8.08
C LEU A 136 -3.54 7.25 6.63
N VAL A 137 -2.58 7.03 5.75
CA VAL A 137 -2.83 6.87 4.32
C VAL A 137 -2.56 5.43 3.92
N SER A 138 -3.37 4.89 2.99
CA SER A 138 -3.18 3.55 2.45
C SER A 138 -1.74 3.32 2.00
N CYS A 139 -1.12 2.24 2.50
CA CYS A 139 0.32 2.00 2.41
C CYS A 139 0.83 1.90 0.97
N THR A 140 0.14 1.16 0.09
CA THR A 140 0.57 0.97 -1.30
C THR A 140 0.57 2.26 -2.10
N PRO A 141 -0.51 3.07 -2.11
CA PRO A 141 -0.52 4.36 -2.79
C PRO A 141 0.50 5.36 -2.20
N ALA A 142 0.65 5.39 -0.88
CA ALA A 142 1.66 6.23 -0.23
C ALA A 142 3.08 5.84 -0.67
N GLY A 143 3.35 4.53 -0.76
CA GLY A 143 4.63 4.01 -1.25
C GLY A 143 4.91 4.39 -2.70
N ILE A 144 3.89 4.46 -3.56
CA ILE A 144 4.04 4.90 -4.94
C ILE A 144 4.45 6.39 -5.00
N ILE A 145 3.83 7.25 -4.20
CA ILE A 145 4.21 8.66 -4.11
C ILE A 145 5.66 8.80 -3.63
N GLU A 146 6.07 8.02 -2.62
CA GLU A 146 7.47 8.01 -2.17
C GLU A 146 8.45 7.56 -3.27
N LEU A 147 8.10 6.54 -4.05
CA LEU A 147 8.91 6.12 -5.20
C LEU A 147 9.07 7.27 -6.20
N LEU A 148 7.98 7.90 -6.62
CA LEU A 148 8.00 9.00 -7.57
C LEU A 148 8.88 10.16 -7.07
N LYS A 149 8.71 10.56 -5.79
CA LYS A 149 9.48 11.65 -5.17
C LYS A 149 10.98 11.34 -5.09
N ARG A 150 11.35 10.14 -4.65
CA ARG A 150 12.76 9.75 -4.46
C ARG A 150 13.51 9.52 -5.79
N TYR A 151 12.76 9.24 -6.86
CA TYR A 151 13.29 9.20 -8.22
C TYR A 151 13.21 10.55 -8.93
N ASN A 152 12.85 11.64 -8.24
CA ASN A 152 12.71 13.00 -8.77
C ASN A 152 11.73 13.06 -9.96
N ILE A 153 10.69 12.22 -9.95
CA ILE A 153 9.62 12.23 -10.96
C ILE A 153 8.60 13.28 -10.54
N ILE A 154 8.51 14.34 -11.32
CA ILE A 154 7.59 15.45 -11.07
C ILE A 154 6.17 15.01 -11.40
N ILE A 155 5.25 15.18 -10.47
CA ILE A 155 3.82 14.86 -10.63
C ILE A 155 3.03 16.11 -11.01
N GLU A 156 3.46 17.27 -10.50
CA GLU A 156 2.80 18.56 -10.74
C GLU A 156 2.64 18.84 -12.24
N GLY A 157 1.41 19.15 -12.65
CA GLY A 157 1.04 19.45 -14.04
C GLY A 157 1.07 18.27 -15.00
N LYS A 158 1.27 17.03 -14.53
CA LYS A 158 1.33 15.83 -15.37
C LYS A 158 -0.06 15.20 -15.54
N GLU A 159 -0.29 14.61 -16.72
CA GLU A 159 -1.41 13.72 -16.97
C GLU A 159 -1.15 12.37 -16.29
N CYS A 160 -1.91 12.10 -15.24
CA CYS A 160 -1.81 10.87 -14.45
C CYS A 160 -3.02 9.97 -14.76
N VAL A 161 -2.78 8.75 -15.18
CA VAL A 161 -3.85 7.77 -15.39
C VAL A 161 -3.67 6.63 -14.41
N VAL A 162 -4.75 6.33 -13.66
CA VAL A 162 -4.81 5.20 -12.74
C VAL A 162 -5.77 4.16 -13.32
N ILE A 163 -5.28 2.96 -13.65
CA ILE A 163 -6.11 1.85 -14.07
C ILE A 163 -6.41 1.00 -12.83
N GLY A 164 -7.65 1.07 -12.37
CA GLY A 164 -8.13 0.44 -11.14
C GLY A 164 -8.85 1.43 -10.25
N ARG A 165 -9.89 0.96 -9.52
CA ARG A 165 -10.72 1.81 -8.65
C ARG A 165 -11.08 1.13 -7.33
N SER A 166 -10.20 0.24 -6.85
CA SER A 166 -10.37 -0.37 -5.52
C SER A 166 -10.30 0.68 -4.41
N ASN A 167 -10.93 0.38 -3.27
CA ASN A 167 -10.90 1.26 -2.10
C ASN A 167 -9.50 1.32 -1.48
N ILE A 168 -8.73 0.24 -1.63
CA ILE A 168 -7.42 0.09 -0.99
C ILE A 168 -6.25 0.64 -1.81
N VAL A 169 -6.39 0.75 -3.15
CA VAL A 169 -5.31 1.23 -4.04
C VAL A 169 -5.81 2.31 -5.02
N GLY A 170 -6.73 1.99 -5.92
CA GLY A 170 -7.06 2.85 -7.06
C GLY A 170 -7.60 4.22 -6.66
N LYS A 171 -8.60 4.27 -5.78
CA LYS A 171 -9.17 5.54 -5.31
C LYS A 171 -8.17 6.37 -4.49
N PRO A 172 -7.49 5.82 -3.46
CA PRO A 172 -6.50 6.59 -2.72
C PRO A 172 -5.30 7.00 -3.58
N MET A 173 -4.90 6.22 -4.58
CA MET A 173 -3.85 6.61 -5.52
C MET A 173 -4.24 7.87 -6.32
N ALA A 174 -5.47 7.89 -6.84
CA ALA A 174 -5.97 9.04 -7.56
C ALA A 174 -6.01 10.31 -6.68
N LEU A 175 -6.44 10.19 -5.43
CA LEU A 175 -6.46 11.30 -4.47
C LEU A 175 -5.04 11.80 -4.13
N LEU A 176 -4.08 10.89 -3.99
CA LEU A 176 -2.69 11.28 -3.72
C LEU A 176 -2.03 11.98 -4.91
N LEU A 177 -2.23 11.48 -6.13
CA LEU A 177 -1.74 12.15 -7.34
C LEU A 177 -2.37 13.54 -7.51
N LEU A 178 -3.67 13.67 -7.24
CA LEU A 178 -4.36 14.97 -7.23
C LEU A 178 -3.77 15.92 -6.17
N ARG A 179 -3.46 15.41 -4.97
CA ARG A 179 -2.83 16.19 -3.89
C ARG A 179 -1.43 16.67 -4.26
N GLU A 180 -0.71 15.94 -5.11
CA GLU A 180 0.59 16.33 -5.66
C GLU A 180 0.45 17.19 -6.95
N ASN A 181 -0.72 17.79 -7.21
CA ASN A 181 -1.03 18.67 -8.34
C ASN A 181 -1.01 17.98 -9.72
N GLY A 182 -1.20 16.67 -9.79
CA GLY A 182 -1.40 15.94 -11.05
C GLY A 182 -2.82 16.10 -11.59
N THR A 183 -3.00 16.08 -12.91
CA THR A 183 -4.30 15.93 -13.57
C THR A 183 -4.64 14.45 -13.65
N VAL A 184 -5.69 13.99 -12.96
CA VAL A 184 -5.92 12.57 -12.74
C VAL A 184 -7.13 12.03 -13.48
N THR A 185 -6.93 10.98 -14.26
CA THR A 185 -7.99 10.17 -14.88
C THR A 185 -8.01 8.77 -14.27
N VAL A 186 -9.18 8.31 -13.80
CA VAL A 186 -9.36 6.94 -13.29
C VAL A 186 -10.06 6.07 -14.32
N CYS A 187 -9.41 4.97 -14.69
CA CYS A 187 -9.92 3.98 -15.62
C CYS A 187 -10.31 2.69 -14.90
N HIS A 188 -11.26 1.96 -15.46
CA HIS A 188 -11.78 0.71 -14.91
C HIS A 188 -12.34 -0.22 -16.00
N SER A 189 -12.85 -1.37 -15.65
CA SER A 189 -13.37 -2.38 -16.59
C SER A 189 -14.52 -1.92 -17.51
N ARG A 190 -15.12 -0.76 -17.26
CA ARG A 190 -16.17 -0.16 -18.09
C ARG A 190 -15.70 1.09 -18.86
N THR A 191 -14.42 1.43 -18.78
CA THR A 191 -13.84 2.53 -19.55
C THR A 191 -13.80 2.13 -21.02
N LYS A 192 -14.41 2.97 -21.87
CA LYS A 192 -14.34 2.81 -23.34
C LYS A 192 -12.98 3.31 -23.82
N ASP A 193 -12.50 2.74 -24.89
CA ASP A 193 -11.27 3.15 -25.59
C ASP A 193 -10.07 3.32 -24.62
N LEU A 194 -9.89 2.32 -23.73
CA LEU A 194 -8.91 2.37 -22.64
C LEU A 194 -7.50 2.71 -23.15
N LYS A 195 -7.10 2.19 -24.32
CA LYS A 195 -5.78 2.47 -24.93
C LYS A 195 -5.60 3.95 -25.24
N ASP A 196 -6.64 4.61 -25.74
CA ASP A 196 -6.56 6.02 -26.10
C ASP A 196 -6.48 6.92 -24.86
N VAL A 197 -7.13 6.51 -23.77
CA VAL A 197 -7.02 7.20 -22.48
C VAL A 197 -5.62 7.02 -21.90
N THR A 198 -5.11 5.80 -21.85
CA THR A 198 -3.82 5.49 -21.22
C THR A 198 -2.63 6.05 -21.98
N LYS A 199 -2.70 6.17 -23.31
CA LYS A 199 -1.67 6.80 -24.15
C LYS A 199 -1.47 8.30 -23.90
N ARG A 200 -2.35 8.96 -23.16
CA ARG A 200 -2.15 10.38 -22.75
C ARG A 200 -1.31 10.50 -21.50
N ALA A 201 -1.15 9.41 -20.74
CA ALA A 201 -0.52 9.42 -19.45
C ALA A 201 0.98 9.75 -19.53
N ASP A 202 1.40 10.77 -18.79
CA ASP A 202 2.80 10.99 -18.41
C ASP A 202 3.19 10.04 -17.29
N ILE A 203 2.26 9.76 -16.36
CA ILE A 203 2.40 8.78 -15.28
C ILE A 203 1.22 7.81 -15.35
N LEU A 204 1.50 6.54 -15.58
CA LEU A 204 0.53 5.46 -15.66
C LEU A 204 0.68 4.53 -14.44
N VAL A 205 -0.35 4.45 -13.60
CA VAL A 205 -0.40 3.51 -12.48
C VAL A 205 -1.38 2.39 -12.80
N VAL A 206 -0.91 1.15 -12.73
CA VAL A 206 -1.69 -0.05 -13.11
C VAL A 206 -1.96 -0.90 -11.88
N ALA A 207 -3.23 -1.04 -11.49
CA ALA A 207 -3.69 -1.76 -10.30
C ALA A 207 -5.02 -2.49 -10.59
N ILE A 208 -4.99 -3.48 -11.50
CA ILE A 208 -6.19 -4.17 -12.00
C ILE A 208 -6.26 -5.65 -11.65
N GLY A 209 -5.18 -6.23 -11.15
CA GLY A 209 -5.13 -7.63 -10.79
C GLY A 209 -5.22 -8.59 -11.99
N LYS A 210 -4.67 -8.20 -13.15
CA LYS A 210 -4.66 -9.00 -14.37
C LYS A 210 -3.24 -9.14 -14.91
N PRO A 211 -2.65 -10.35 -14.85
CA PRO A 211 -1.25 -10.55 -15.26
C PRO A 211 -1.01 -10.09 -16.70
N LYS A 212 0.03 -9.26 -16.89
CA LYS A 212 0.52 -8.79 -18.20
C LYS A 212 -0.53 -8.22 -19.14
N PHE A 213 -1.62 -7.64 -18.59
CA PHE A 213 -2.72 -7.11 -19.39
C PHE A 213 -2.32 -5.83 -20.16
N ILE A 214 -1.44 -5.01 -19.58
CA ILE A 214 -0.97 -3.76 -20.17
C ILE A 214 0.32 -4.00 -20.94
N ASP A 215 0.23 -3.95 -22.25
CA ASP A 215 1.37 -4.02 -23.17
C ASP A 215 1.79 -2.63 -23.69
N GLY A 216 2.83 -2.57 -24.53
CA GLY A 216 3.33 -1.33 -25.13
C GLY A 216 2.31 -0.55 -25.96
N SER A 217 1.18 -1.15 -26.38
CA SER A 217 0.12 -0.44 -27.10
C SER A 217 -0.75 0.45 -26.20
N TYR A 218 -0.65 0.32 -24.89
CA TYR A 218 -1.35 1.15 -23.90
C TYR A 218 -0.50 2.34 -23.42
N VAL A 219 0.80 2.37 -23.72
CA VAL A 219 1.76 3.27 -23.08
C VAL A 219 2.22 4.34 -24.04
N LYS A 220 2.24 5.60 -23.60
CA LYS A 220 2.85 6.73 -24.27
C LYS A 220 4.37 6.61 -24.23
N ASP A 221 5.04 6.96 -25.31
CA ASP A 221 6.49 7.00 -25.35
C ASP A 221 7.02 8.04 -24.33
N GLY A 222 7.98 7.63 -23.51
CA GLY A 222 8.54 8.45 -22.45
C GLY A 222 7.71 8.49 -21.15
N ALA A 223 6.59 7.79 -21.05
CA ALA A 223 5.79 7.73 -19.82
C ALA A 223 6.55 7.07 -18.66
N VAL A 224 6.15 7.42 -17.45
CA VAL A 224 6.49 6.68 -16.22
C VAL A 224 5.42 5.62 -15.97
N VAL A 225 5.80 4.37 -15.77
CA VAL A 225 4.86 3.27 -15.52
C VAL A 225 5.09 2.64 -14.15
N ILE A 226 4.04 2.63 -13.33
CA ILE A 226 4.01 2.04 -12.00
C ILE A 226 3.10 0.82 -12.02
N ASP A 227 3.68 -0.36 -11.91
CA ASP A 227 2.98 -1.63 -11.86
C ASP A 227 2.76 -2.06 -10.41
N VAL A 228 1.50 -2.14 -10.00
CA VAL A 228 1.08 -2.53 -8.65
C VAL A 228 0.75 -4.02 -8.58
N GLY A 229 0.55 -4.67 -9.73
CA GLY A 229 0.18 -6.07 -9.82
C GLY A 229 1.22 -7.01 -9.23
N ILE A 230 0.78 -8.06 -8.56
CA ILE A 230 1.62 -9.17 -8.11
C ILE A 230 0.88 -10.47 -8.37
N HIS A 231 1.38 -11.26 -9.32
CA HIS A 231 0.81 -12.54 -9.71
C HIS A 231 1.91 -13.59 -9.80
N ARG A 232 1.50 -14.87 -9.78
CA ARG A 232 2.35 -15.98 -10.21
C ARG A 232 1.91 -16.42 -11.60
N ASN A 233 2.84 -16.44 -12.53
CA ASN A 233 2.59 -17.01 -13.85
C ASN A 233 2.57 -18.56 -13.81
N GLU A 234 2.32 -19.20 -14.93
CA GLU A 234 2.26 -20.67 -15.06
C GLU A 234 3.56 -21.37 -14.64
N GLU A 235 4.70 -20.67 -14.72
CA GLU A 235 6.02 -21.17 -14.27
C GLU A 235 6.28 -20.90 -12.77
N GLY A 236 5.30 -20.33 -12.03
CA GLY A 236 5.43 -19.95 -10.63
C GLY A 236 6.25 -18.66 -10.39
N LYS A 237 6.73 -17.99 -11.44
CA LYS A 237 7.47 -16.72 -11.34
C LYS A 237 6.53 -15.55 -11.09
N LEU A 238 7.00 -14.57 -10.32
CA LEU A 238 6.23 -13.35 -10.08
C LEU A 238 6.21 -12.46 -11.33
N CYS A 239 5.03 -11.92 -11.64
CA CYS A 239 4.81 -10.92 -12.68
C CYS A 239 3.77 -9.90 -12.20
N GLY A 240 3.69 -8.76 -12.88
CA GLY A 240 2.72 -7.70 -12.61
C GLY A 240 1.55 -7.69 -13.57
N ASP A 241 0.79 -6.59 -13.52
CA ASP A 241 -0.30 -6.26 -14.45
C ASP A 241 0.24 -5.78 -15.81
N VAL A 242 1.50 -5.32 -15.85
CA VAL A 242 2.18 -4.80 -17.04
C VAL A 242 3.06 -5.89 -17.65
N ASP A 243 3.00 -6.02 -18.97
CA ASP A 243 3.98 -6.81 -19.73
C ASP A 243 5.29 -6.02 -19.83
N PHE A 244 6.14 -6.21 -18.81
CA PHE A 244 7.37 -5.44 -18.59
C PHE A 244 8.26 -5.39 -19.83
N ASP A 245 8.45 -6.52 -20.51
CA ASP A 245 9.34 -6.61 -21.66
C ASP A 245 8.85 -5.82 -22.88
N SER A 246 7.53 -5.75 -23.09
CA SER A 246 6.93 -4.96 -24.18
C SER A 246 6.87 -3.46 -23.88
N VAL A 247 6.96 -3.06 -22.60
CA VAL A 247 6.73 -1.69 -22.14
C VAL A 247 8.04 -0.96 -21.82
N LYS A 248 9.03 -1.65 -21.27
CA LYS A 248 10.25 -1.04 -20.71
C LYS A 248 10.94 -0.08 -21.69
N ASP A 249 11.13 -0.48 -22.94
CA ASP A 249 11.89 0.31 -23.91
C ASP A 249 11.15 1.58 -24.41
N LYS A 250 9.86 1.69 -24.09
CA LYS A 250 9.03 2.87 -24.40
C LYS A 250 8.99 3.90 -23.28
N THR A 251 9.35 3.51 -22.05
CA THR A 251 9.18 4.32 -20.85
C THR A 251 10.42 5.13 -20.51
N SER A 252 10.23 6.26 -19.82
CA SER A 252 11.32 6.98 -19.17
C SER A 252 11.71 6.30 -17.83
N ALA A 253 10.72 5.77 -17.11
CA ALA A 253 10.92 5.02 -15.88
C ALA A 253 9.83 3.96 -15.69
N ILE A 254 10.19 2.84 -15.06
CA ILE A 254 9.26 1.73 -14.82
C ILE A 254 9.60 0.97 -13.53
N THR A 255 8.58 0.52 -12.78
CA THR A 255 8.77 -0.40 -11.65
C THR A 255 8.88 -1.85 -12.13
N PRO A 256 9.83 -2.65 -11.63
CA PRO A 256 9.89 -4.08 -11.89
C PRO A 256 8.92 -4.84 -10.98
N VAL A 257 8.50 -6.03 -11.41
CA VAL A 257 7.82 -7.01 -10.57
C VAL A 257 8.54 -8.35 -10.67
N PRO A 258 9.11 -8.85 -9.57
CA PRO A 258 9.14 -8.30 -8.20
C PRO A 258 10.15 -7.16 -8.00
N GLY A 259 9.99 -6.42 -6.88
CA GLY A 259 10.99 -5.45 -6.43
C GLY A 259 10.63 -3.97 -6.65
N GLY A 260 9.47 -3.69 -7.27
CA GLY A 260 8.92 -2.35 -7.40
C GLY A 260 8.01 -1.96 -6.21
N VAL A 261 6.70 -1.92 -6.44
CA VAL A 261 5.71 -1.42 -5.45
C VAL A 261 5.59 -2.32 -4.22
N GLY A 262 5.66 -3.66 -4.35
CA GLY A 262 5.42 -4.58 -3.25
C GLY A 262 6.23 -4.31 -1.97
N PRO A 263 7.56 -4.12 -2.03
CA PRO A 263 8.38 -3.79 -0.85
C PRO A 263 7.96 -2.49 -0.16
N MET A 264 7.42 -1.53 -0.90
CA MET A 264 7.02 -0.23 -0.39
C MET A 264 5.82 -0.30 0.55
N THR A 265 4.88 -1.21 0.30
CA THR A 265 3.70 -1.40 1.16
C THR A 265 4.11 -1.70 2.60
N ILE A 266 5.10 -2.58 2.79
CA ILE A 266 5.59 -2.92 4.13
C ILE A 266 6.35 -1.75 4.76
N ALA A 267 7.17 -1.03 3.99
CA ALA A 267 7.89 0.14 4.51
C ALA A 267 6.92 1.26 4.96
N MET A 268 5.86 1.50 4.18
CA MET A 268 4.85 2.50 4.53
C MET A 268 3.98 2.07 5.70
N LEU A 269 3.74 0.77 5.89
CA LEU A 269 3.10 0.25 7.09
C LEU A 269 3.94 0.58 8.35
N MET A 270 5.26 0.37 8.30
CA MET A 270 6.16 0.73 9.42
C MET A 270 6.12 2.25 9.66
N ASN A 271 6.12 3.04 8.59
CA ASN A 271 5.97 4.50 8.68
C ASN A 271 4.64 4.92 9.33
N ASN A 272 3.53 4.28 8.97
CA ASN A 272 2.21 4.56 9.55
C ASN A 272 2.16 4.18 11.04
N CYS A 273 2.82 3.10 11.47
CA CYS A 273 2.91 2.75 12.89
C CYS A 273 3.57 3.86 13.71
N VAL A 274 4.66 4.43 13.22
CA VAL A 274 5.33 5.56 13.88
C VAL A 274 4.47 6.82 13.81
N ALA A 275 3.87 7.11 12.66
CA ALA A 275 2.98 8.26 12.49
C ALA A 275 1.77 8.21 13.44
N ALA A 276 1.21 7.03 13.71
CA ALA A 276 0.13 6.85 14.67
C ALA A 276 0.52 7.30 16.09
N VAL A 277 1.75 6.99 16.51
CA VAL A 277 2.27 7.46 17.81
C VAL A 277 2.53 8.97 17.81
N GLU A 278 3.19 9.49 16.76
CA GLU A 278 3.54 10.91 16.67
C GLU A 278 2.30 11.81 16.58
N ASN A 279 1.21 11.33 15.98
CA ASN A 279 -0.04 12.08 15.90
C ASN A 279 -0.78 12.16 17.26
N LYS A 280 -0.58 11.20 18.16
CA LYS A 280 -1.16 11.21 19.52
C LYS A 280 -0.42 12.17 20.46
N THR A 281 0.81 12.54 20.14
CA THR A 281 1.69 13.35 21.01
C THR A 281 1.70 14.83 20.65
N LYS A 282 0.94 15.22 19.64
CA LYS A 282 0.72 16.62 19.20
C LYS A 282 -0.67 17.11 19.62
#